data_22a034991e49746d0f5e8d1f1d46bc46
#
_entry.id   22a034991e49746d0f5e8d1f1d46bc46
#
_cell.length_a   1.000
_cell.length_b   1.000
_cell.length_c   1.000
_cell.angle_alpha   90.00
_cell.angle_beta   90.00
_cell.angle_gamma   90.00
#
_symmetry.space_group_name_H-M   'P 1'
#
loop_
_entity.id
_entity.type
_entity.pdbx_description
1 polymer ?
#
loop_
_entity_poly.entity_id
_entity_poly.type
_entity_poly.pdbx_seq_one_letter_code
_entity_poly.pdbx_strand_id
1 'polypeptide(L)'
;MGGSESFLATAYEFLSKLPGKIGLGDICSVVVFGSAARPSDFVPGVSDIDVLVLVEKAPEKRFHFLEFMGTRVNIVVFTPEDLNLLIEKGDPLGFMLRYSIVLLDRGCLALIKSRPRITQYTIRTLRKSIFAALGLAVESYYLETPKESVSYLYHSVRHLARYLYSLKGDEEGFPVSDEELLSRSPEDLRELLKKLIEMRRRETRTEELRKAIEESIELIARKLGLEKTGIEVLDSLADKLLAVVACEEDTWLVFRVELMSTTGLKRLRLRGSEATEVEDILCNQN
;
A
#
# COMPACT_ATOMS: atom_id res chain seq x y z
N MET A 1 9.16 -5.97 22.44
CA MET A 1 9.86 -6.57 21.28
C MET A 1 9.55 -8.06 21.08
N GLY A 2 9.42 -8.89 22.12
CA GLY A 2 9.19 -10.34 21.99
C GLY A 2 7.85 -10.79 21.35
N GLY A 3 6.81 -9.95 21.33
CA GLY A 3 5.49 -10.35 20.81
C GLY A 3 5.40 -10.49 19.29
N SER A 4 6.04 -9.59 18.53
CA SER A 4 6.02 -9.65 17.05
C SER A 4 6.82 -10.83 16.51
N GLU A 5 7.97 -11.12 17.09
CA GLU A 5 8.84 -12.22 16.65
C GLU A 5 8.18 -13.58 16.90
N SER A 6 7.57 -13.76 18.07
CA SER A 6 6.84 -14.98 18.41
C SER A 6 5.61 -15.18 17.51
N PHE A 7 4.85 -14.12 17.23
CA PHE A 7 3.72 -14.16 16.31
C PHE A 7 4.15 -14.55 14.89
N LEU A 8 5.20 -13.90 14.37
CA LEU A 8 5.71 -14.20 13.02
C LEU A 8 6.27 -15.63 12.92
N ALA A 9 6.95 -16.12 13.93
CA ALA A 9 7.42 -17.52 13.96
C ALA A 9 6.26 -18.51 13.81
N THR A 10 5.14 -18.29 14.54
CA THR A 10 3.93 -19.11 14.43
C THR A 10 3.27 -18.96 13.05
N ALA A 11 3.23 -17.73 12.51
CA ALA A 11 2.71 -17.49 11.18
C ALA A 11 3.53 -18.20 10.09
N TYR A 12 4.86 -18.20 10.20
CA TYR A 12 5.73 -18.88 9.24
C TYR A 12 5.52 -20.41 9.29
N GLU A 13 5.35 -21.00 10.46
CA GLU A 13 4.99 -22.42 10.58
C GLU A 13 3.64 -22.71 9.92
N PHE A 14 2.63 -21.87 10.11
CA PHE A 14 1.34 -21.98 9.43
C PHE A 14 1.47 -21.91 7.91
N LEU A 15 2.24 -20.93 7.42
CA LEU A 15 2.44 -20.68 5.99
C LEU A 15 3.29 -21.76 5.31
N SER A 16 4.22 -22.39 6.01
CA SER A 16 4.99 -23.52 5.46
C SER A 16 4.10 -24.73 5.11
N LYS A 17 2.91 -24.81 5.73
CA LYS A 17 1.89 -25.85 5.48
C LYS A 17 0.83 -25.40 4.47
N LEU A 18 1.01 -24.22 3.84
CA LEU A 18 0.07 -23.60 2.89
C LEU A 18 -0.29 -24.52 1.70
N PRO A 19 0.66 -25.28 1.08
CA PRO A 19 0.37 -26.19 -0.02
C PRO A 19 -0.83 -27.11 0.21
N GLY A 20 -1.01 -27.61 1.44
CA GLY A 20 -2.15 -28.46 1.79
C GLY A 20 -3.46 -27.72 2.07
N LYS A 21 -3.46 -26.38 2.08
CA LYS A 21 -4.61 -25.58 2.54
C LYS A 21 -5.37 -24.83 1.45
N ILE A 22 -4.72 -24.46 0.37
CA ILE A 22 -5.29 -23.54 -0.63
C ILE A 22 -5.57 -24.18 -1.99
N GLY A 23 -5.45 -25.50 -2.12
CA GLY A 23 -5.82 -26.20 -3.36
C GLY A 23 -5.13 -25.68 -4.64
N LEU A 24 -4.11 -24.85 -4.48
CA LEU A 24 -3.25 -24.42 -5.59
C LEU A 24 -2.41 -25.62 -6.00
N GLY A 25 -2.46 -26.01 -7.26
CA GLY A 25 -1.74 -27.15 -7.82
C GLY A 25 -0.29 -27.31 -7.36
N ASP A 26 0.64 -27.57 -8.23
CA ASP A 26 2.03 -27.84 -7.89
C ASP A 26 2.75 -26.56 -7.37
N ILE A 27 2.56 -26.25 -6.08
CA ILE A 27 3.30 -25.18 -5.40
C ILE A 27 4.77 -25.56 -5.32
N CYS A 28 5.62 -24.74 -5.89
CA CYS A 28 7.06 -24.97 -5.88
C CYS A 28 7.84 -24.02 -4.97
N SER A 29 7.32 -22.85 -4.62
CA SER A 29 7.94 -21.98 -3.63
C SER A 29 6.91 -21.18 -2.84
N VAL A 30 7.20 -20.92 -1.56
CA VAL A 30 6.44 -20.04 -0.66
C VAL A 30 7.40 -19.06 -0.02
N VAL A 31 7.15 -17.78 -0.21
CA VAL A 31 8.06 -16.70 0.20
C VAL A 31 7.25 -15.62 0.92
N VAL A 32 7.64 -15.28 2.14
CA VAL A 32 7.10 -14.12 2.86
C VAL A 32 7.88 -12.87 2.47
N PHE A 33 7.20 -11.78 2.19
CA PHE A 33 7.81 -10.50 1.86
C PHE A 33 7.08 -9.34 2.58
N GLY A 34 7.41 -8.11 2.24
CA GLY A 34 6.77 -6.96 2.88
C GLY A 34 7.23 -6.76 4.34
N SER A 35 6.36 -6.20 5.18
CA SER A 35 6.66 -5.93 6.58
C SER A 35 6.84 -7.22 7.40
N ALA A 36 6.10 -8.28 7.07
CA ALA A 36 6.21 -9.56 7.77
C ALA A 36 7.57 -10.24 7.62
N ALA A 37 8.33 -9.92 6.56
CA ALA A 37 9.72 -10.38 6.40
C ALA A 37 10.74 -9.51 7.15
N ARG A 38 10.31 -8.41 7.78
CA ARG A 38 11.14 -7.47 8.54
C ARG A 38 10.47 -7.19 9.89
N PRO A 39 10.80 -7.93 10.95
CA PRO A 39 10.11 -7.83 12.25
C PRO A 39 10.06 -6.42 12.85
N SER A 40 11.06 -5.57 12.57
CA SER A 40 11.08 -4.15 12.98
C SER A 40 9.98 -3.30 12.36
N ASP A 41 9.55 -3.64 11.14
CA ASP A 41 8.53 -2.93 10.38
C ASP A 41 7.11 -3.50 10.61
N PHE A 42 7.02 -4.71 11.17
CA PHE A 42 5.76 -5.40 11.39
C PHE A 42 5.06 -4.90 12.65
N VAL A 43 3.80 -4.49 12.51
CA VAL A 43 2.95 -4.05 13.61
C VAL A 43 1.77 -5.02 13.75
N PRO A 44 1.74 -5.87 14.79
CA PRO A 44 0.64 -6.81 15.01
C PRO A 44 -0.72 -6.11 15.08
N GLY A 45 -1.73 -6.69 14.41
CA GLY A 45 -3.08 -6.13 14.33
C GLY A 45 -3.25 -4.89 13.44
N VAL A 46 -2.17 -4.50 12.72
CA VAL A 46 -2.17 -3.39 11.74
C VAL A 46 -1.56 -3.82 10.41
N SER A 47 -0.44 -4.58 10.47
CA SER A 47 0.25 -5.05 9.27
C SER A 47 -0.36 -6.36 8.77
N ASP A 48 -0.53 -6.47 7.46
CA ASP A 48 -0.84 -7.72 6.79
C ASP A 48 0.43 -8.59 6.63
N ILE A 49 0.23 -9.89 6.40
CA ILE A 49 1.29 -10.81 6.01
C ILE A 49 1.21 -11.02 4.49
N ASP A 50 2.22 -10.55 3.77
CA ASP A 50 2.30 -10.69 2.32
C ASP A 50 3.09 -11.93 1.94
N VAL A 51 2.49 -12.80 1.12
CA VAL A 51 3.06 -14.08 0.69
C VAL A 51 3.08 -14.17 -0.83
N LEU A 52 4.24 -14.47 -1.37
CA LEU A 52 4.43 -14.87 -2.77
C LEU A 52 4.45 -16.40 -2.84
N VAL A 53 3.62 -16.96 -3.70
CA VAL A 53 3.60 -18.38 -4.04
C VAL A 53 4.01 -18.54 -5.49
N LEU A 54 5.01 -19.38 -5.75
CA LEU A 54 5.35 -19.79 -7.11
C LEU A 54 4.76 -21.16 -7.40
N VAL A 55 4.16 -21.26 -8.59
CA VAL A 55 3.54 -22.48 -9.12
C VAL A 55 4.10 -22.80 -10.51
N GLU A 56 4.09 -24.08 -10.90
CA GLU A 56 4.58 -24.49 -12.22
C GLU A 56 3.66 -24.08 -13.37
N LYS A 57 2.35 -24.02 -13.12
CA LYS A 57 1.34 -23.66 -14.11
C LYS A 57 0.59 -22.40 -13.69
N ALA A 58 0.28 -21.56 -14.66
CA ALA A 58 -0.47 -20.32 -14.40
C ALA A 58 -1.82 -20.62 -13.70
N PRO A 59 -2.08 -19.96 -12.54
CA PRO A 59 -3.30 -20.17 -11.79
C PRO A 59 -4.47 -19.43 -12.44
N GLU A 60 -5.69 -19.95 -12.28
CA GLU A 60 -6.90 -19.22 -12.68
C GLU A 60 -7.08 -17.92 -11.90
N LYS A 61 -6.72 -17.96 -10.61
CA LYS A 61 -6.81 -16.81 -9.70
C LYS A 61 -5.44 -16.52 -9.10
N ARG A 62 -4.98 -15.28 -9.29
CA ARG A 62 -3.65 -14.84 -8.81
C ARG A 62 -3.65 -14.30 -7.38
N PHE A 63 -4.79 -13.91 -6.83
CA PHE A 63 -4.88 -13.29 -5.52
C PHE A 63 -5.78 -14.12 -4.62
N HIS A 64 -5.26 -14.48 -3.44
CA HIS A 64 -6.01 -15.16 -2.40
C HIS A 64 -5.83 -14.43 -1.09
N PHE A 65 -6.84 -14.52 -0.23
CA PHE A 65 -6.84 -13.94 1.09
C PHE A 65 -7.15 -15.03 2.11
N LEU A 66 -6.39 -15.06 3.18
CA LEU A 66 -6.64 -15.89 4.34
C LEU A 66 -6.60 -15.00 5.58
N GLU A 67 -7.08 -15.54 6.70
CA GLU A 67 -6.92 -14.94 8.00
C GLU A 67 -6.11 -15.87 8.90
N PHE A 68 -5.18 -15.31 9.64
CA PHE A 68 -4.38 -16.03 10.62
C PHE A 68 -4.34 -15.23 11.92
N MET A 69 -4.97 -15.74 12.98
CA MET A 69 -5.04 -15.11 14.31
C MET A 69 -5.47 -13.64 14.25
N GLY A 70 -6.53 -13.32 13.47
CA GLY A 70 -7.03 -11.96 13.28
C GLY A 70 -6.15 -11.09 12.37
N THR A 71 -5.10 -11.64 11.76
CA THR A 71 -4.23 -10.94 10.81
C THR A 71 -4.52 -11.41 9.39
N ARG A 72 -4.71 -10.48 8.49
CA ARG A 72 -4.91 -10.75 7.06
C ARG A 72 -3.64 -11.27 6.43
N VAL A 73 -3.77 -12.34 5.65
CA VAL A 73 -2.70 -12.92 4.83
C VAL A 73 -3.05 -12.70 3.36
N ASN A 74 -2.29 -11.87 2.68
CA ASN A 74 -2.42 -11.60 1.26
C ASN A 74 -1.49 -12.54 0.50
N ILE A 75 -2.04 -13.34 -0.41
CA ILE A 75 -1.27 -14.30 -1.19
C ILE A 75 -1.34 -13.91 -2.65
N VAL A 76 -0.18 -13.68 -3.26
CA VAL A 76 -0.03 -13.48 -4.70
C VAL A 76 0.62 -14.71 -5.32
N VAL A 77 0.05 -15.19 -6.42
CA VAL A 77 0.48 -16.42 -7.08
C VAL A 77 0.98 -16.14 -8.49
N PHE A 78 2.21 -16.53 -8.77
CA PHE A 78 2.84 -16.37 -10.08
C PHE A 78 3.51 -17.66 -10.53
N THR A 79 3.72 -17.82 -11.84
CA THR A 79 4.77 -18.70 -12.34
C THR A 79 6.12 -17.99 -12.26
N PRO A 80 7.25 -18.69 -12.25
CA PRO A 80 8.57 -18.04 -12.32
C PRO A 80 8.70 -17.12 -13.55
N GLU A 81 8.12 -17.48 -14.67
CA GLU A 81 8.12 -16.69 -15.91
C GLU A 81 7.34 -15.38 -15.74
N ASP A 82 6.10 -15.45 -15.22
CA ASP A 82 5.28 -14.27 -14.95
C ASP A 82 5.99 -13.31 -13.98
N LEU A 83 6.64 -13.85 -12.93
CA LEU A 83 7.38 -13.02 -11.98
C LEU A 83 8.61 -12.37 -12.62
N ASN A 84 9.37 -13.08 -13.46
CA ASN A 84 10.48 -12.48 -14.22
C ASN A 84 9.98 -11.33 -15.10
N LEU A 85 8.91 -11.51 -15.86
CA LEU A 85 8.32 -10.46 -16.70
C LEU A 85 7.88 -9.23 -15.87
N LEU A 86 7.29 -9.48 -14.71
CA LEU A 86 6.86 -8.40 -13.79
C LEU A 86 8.06 -7.59 -13.27
N ILE A 87 9.13 -8.28 -12.86
CA ILE A 87 10.38 -7.66 -12.38
C ILE A 87 11.05 -6.86 -13.51
N GLU A 88 11.13 -7.42 -14.72
CA GLU A 88 11.72 -6.74 -15.90
C GLU A 88 10.94 -5.49 -16.29
N LYS A 89 9.62 -5.51 -16.16
CA LYS A 89 8.77 -4.35 -16.36
C LYS A 89 9.04 -3.23 -15.35
N GLY A 90 9.66 -3.55 -14.23
CA GLY A 90 9.98 -2.61 -13.16
C GLY A 90 8.88 -2.51 -12.10
N ASP A 91 8.16 -3.61 -11.85
CA ASP A 91 7.18 -3.61 -10.75
C ASP A 91 7.88 -3.47 -9.40
N PRO A 92 7.39 -2.60 -8.50
CA PRO A 92 7.94 -2.42 -7.16
C PRO A 92 8.08 -3.71 -6.35
N LEU A 93 7.27 -4.74 -6.63
CA LEU A 93 7.38 -6.05 -5.99
C LEU A 93 8.81 -6.61 -6.10
N GLY A 94 9.47 -6.45 -7.25
CA GLY A 94 10.84 -6.93 -7.43
C GLY A 94 11.81 -6.40 -6.37
N PHE A 95 11.69 -5.13 -5.98
CA PHE A 95 12.49 -4.54 -4.90
C PHE A 95 12.06 -5.05 -3.53
N MET A 96 10.75 -5.29 -3.32
CA MET A 96 10.22 -5.76 -2.04
C MET A 96 10.71 -7.16 -1.68
N LEU A 97 11.07 -7.98 -2.67
CA LEU A 97 11.60 -9.34 -2.47
C LEU A 97 13.05 -9.35 -1.92
N ARG A 98 13.75 -8.20 -1.86
CA ARG A 98 15.14 -8.12 -1.33
C ARG A 98 15.27 -8.68 0.08
N TYR A 99 14.30 -8.47 0.95
CA TYR A 99 14.30 -8.91 2.34
C TYR A 99 13.28 -10.04 2.58
N SER A 100 13.01 -10.83 1.56
CA SER A 100 12.05 -11.92 1.68
C SER A 100 12.60 -13.09 2.50
N ILE A 101 11.69 -13.85 3.11
CA ILE A 101 11.96 -15.08 3.85
C ILE A 101 11.38 -16.25 3.07
N VAL A 102 12.25 -17.17 2.69
CA VAL A 102 11.86 -18.40 1.98
C VAL A 102 11.39 -19.44 3.00
N LEU A 103 10.12 -19.85 2.91
CA LEU A 103 9.54 -20.89 3.77
C LEU A 103 9.57 -22.26 3.09
N LEU A 104 9.44 -22.30 1.77
CA LEU A 104 9.52 -23.48 0.93
C LEU A 104 10.13 -23.12 -0.40
N ASP A 105 11.08 -23.91 -0.88
CA ASP A 105 11.54 -23.84 -2.28
C ASP A 105 11.92 -25.25 -2.80
N ARG A 106 11.34 -25.59 -3.93
CA ARG A 106 11.62 -26.83 -4.69
C ARG A 106 12.37 -26.53 -5.98
N GLY A 107 13.14 -25.42 -6.00
CA GLY A 107 13.98 -25.03 -7.12
C GLY A 107 13.38 -23.93 -8.02
N CYS A 108 12.16 -23.45 -7.78
CA CYS A 108 11.55 -22.41 -8.61
C CYS A 108 12.20 -21.04 -8.42
N LEU A 109 12.75 -20.73 -7.25
CA LEU A 109 13.46 -19.46 -7.04
C LEU A 109 14.72 -19.35 -7.91
N ALA A 110 15.38 -20.48 -8.21
CA ALA A 110 16.53 -20.49 -9.12
C ALA A 110 16.17 -20.09 -10.56
N LEU A 111 14.89 -20.12 -10.93
CA LEU A 111 14.39 -19.69 -12.22
C LEU A 111 14.16 -18.17 -12.29
N ILE A 112 14.20 -17.47 -11.15
CA ILE A 112 14.07 -16.01 -11.11
C ILE A 112 15.46 -15.39 -11.39
N LYS A 113 15.63 -14.93 -12.62
CA LYS A 113 16.90 -14.36 -13.11
C LYS A 113 16.87 -12.85 -13.26
N SER A 114 15.67 -12.28 -13.34
CA SER A 114 15.49 -10.85 -13.55
C SER A 114 15.85 -10.05 -12.29
N ARG A 115 16.52 -8.91 -12.52
CA ARG A 115 16.85 -7.97 -11.45
C ARG A 115 15.88 -6.80 -11.45
N PRO A 116 15.45 -6.32 -10.26
CA PRO A 116 14.61 -5.14 -10.17
C PRO A 116 15.24 -3.93 -10.84
N ARG A 117 14.45 -3.20 -11.60
CA ARG A 117 14.85 -1.97 -12.30
C ARG A 117 13.84 -0.87 -12.07
N ILE A 118 14.32 0.37 -11.97
CA ILE A 118 13.46 1.55 -11.97
C ILE A 118 13.13 1.90 -13.42
N THR A 119 11.88 1.77 -13.78
CA THR A 119 11.36 2.09 -15.11
C THR A 119 10.25 3.14 -15.03
N GLN A 120 9.75 3.61 -16.16
CA GLN A 120 8.56 4.46 -16.20
C GLN A 120 7.33 3.77 -15.59
N TYR A 121 7.27 2.43 -15.67
CA TYR A 121 6.23 1.66 -15.02
C TYR A 121 6.34 1.74 -13.48
N THR A 122 7.56 1.63 -12.92
CA THR A 122 7.82 1.80 -11.48
C THR A 122 7.33 3.16 -11.00
N ILE A 123 7.74 4.21 -11.71
CA ILE A 123 7.38 5.61 -11.39
C ILE A 123 5.86 5.82 -11.42
N ARG A 124 5.20 5.36 -12.48
CA ARG A 124 3.74 5.47 -12.62
C ARG A 124 3.00 4.67 -11.54
N THR A 125 3.43 3.44 -11.27
CA THR A 125 2.82 2.57 -10.26
C THR A 125 2.92 3.21 -8.87
N LEU A 126 4.10 3.70 -8.48
CA LEU A 126 4.28 4.38 -7.20
C LEU A 126 3.43 5.65 -7.10
N ARG A 127 3.39 6.47 -8.18
CA ARG A 127 2.57 7.68 -8.22
C ARG A 127 1.07 7.35 -8.02
N LYS A 128 0.56 6.35 -8.73
CA LYS A 128 -0.83 5.88 -8.56
C LYS A 128 -1.10 5.38 -7.14
N SER A 129 -0.16 4.64 -6.55
CA SER A 129 -0.28 4.09 -5.20
C SER A 129 -0.33 5.18 -4.12
N ILE A 130 0.28 6.35 -4.33
CA ILE A 130 0.17 7.50 -3.42
C ILE A 130 -1.30 7.89 -3.26
N PHE A 131 -1.98 8.13 -4.37
CA PHE A 131 -3.37 8.60 -4.35
C PHE A 131 -4.34 7.50 -3.92
N ALA A 132 -4.16 6.27 -4.38
CA ALA A 132 -4.99 5.15 -3.95
C ALA A 132 -4.96 4.96 -2.42
N ALA A 133 -3.77 4.98 -1.82
CA ALA A 133 -3.64 4.86 -0.37
C ALA A 133 -4.16 6.11 0.37
N LEU A 134 -3.99 7.32 -0.19
CA LEU A 134 -4.53 8.55 0.39
C LEU A 134 -6.06 8.51 0.41
N GLY A 135 -6.71 8.10 -0.67
CA GLY A 135 -8.17 7.97 -0.74
C GLY A 135 -8.69 7.03 0.33
N LEU A 136 -8.08 5.83 0.45
CA LEU A 136 -8.43 4.86 1.49
C LEU A 136 -8.19 5.39 2.91
N ALA A 137 -7.14 6.20 3.13
CA ALA A 137 -6.89 6.80 4.44
C ALA A 137 -7.99 7.80 4.82
N VAL A 138 -8.40 8.65 3.88
CA VAL A 138 -9.49 9.63 4.09
C VAL A 138 -10.83 8.92 4.26
N GLU A 139 -11.14 7.92 3.43
CA GLU A 139 -12.33 7.09 3.57
C GLU A 139 -12.41 6.45 4.97
N SER A 140 -11.35 5.76 5.38
CA SER A 140 -11.28 5.10 6.69
C SER A 140 -11.41 6.08 7.86
N TYR A 141 -10.95 7.33 7.70
CA TYR A 141 -11.15 8.38 8.71
C TYR A 141 -12.63 8.69 8.90
N TYR A 142 -13.36 8.93 7.82
CA TYR A 142 -14.81 9.23 7.88
C TYR A 142 -15.68 8.02 8.21
N LEU A 143 -15.22 6.80 7.93
CA LEU A 143 -15.86 5.55 8.35
C LEU A 143 -15.49 5.12 9.78
N GLU A 144 -14.82 5.98 10.54
CA GLU A 144 -14.44 5.77 11.94
C GLU A 144 -13.58 4.50 12.17
N THR A 145 -12.71 4.18 11.23
CA THR A 145 -11.71 3.10 11.34
C THR A 145 -10.28 3.67 11.44
N PRO A 146 -9.89 4.26 12.58
CA PRO A 146 -8.67 5.05 12.71
C PRO A 146 -7.38 4.23 12.50
N LYS A 147 -7.38 2.94 12.82
CA LYS A 147 -6.20 2.07 12.61
C LYS A 147 -5.91 1.87 11.12
N GLU A 148 -6.95 1.60 10.35
CA GLU A 148 -6.89 1.47 8.90
C GLU A 148 -6.46 2.79 8.26
N SER A 149 -7.07 3.90 8.71
CA SER A 149 -6.75 5.23 8.21
C SER A 149 -5.26 5.56 8.40
N VAL A 150 -4.71 5.36 9.61
CA VAL A 150 -3.27 5.55 9.88
C VAL A 150 -2.41 4.65 8.99
N SER A 151 -2.81 3.39 8.81
CA SER A 151 -2.06 2.44 8.00
C SER A 151 -2.02 2.87 6.53
N TYR A 152 -3.16 3.24 5.95
CA TYR A 152 -3.22 3.72 4.56
C TYR A 152 -2.49 5.05 4.38
N LEU A 153 -2.59 5.97 5.36
CA LEU A 153 -1.86 7.22 5.32
C LEU A 153 -0.34 7.00 5.30
N TYR A 154 0.15 6.10 6.17
CA TYR A 154 1.55 5.66 6.14
C TYR A 154 1.93 5.07 4.78
N HIS A 155 1.08 4.23 4.17
CA HIS A 155 1.35 3.69 2.84
C HIS A 155 1.43 4.77 1.77
N SER A 156 0.54 5.77 1.79
CA SER A 156 0.57 6.89 0.86
C SER A 156 1.90 7.66 0.94
N VAL A 157 2.29 8.04 2.15
CA VAL A 157 3.54 8.81 2.38
C VAL A 157 4.79 7.96 2.06
N ARG A 158 4.77 6.67 2.36
CA ARG A 158 5.81 5.71 1.98
C ARG A 158 5.95 5.59 0.47
N HIS A 159 4.84 5.54 -0.27
CA HIS A 159 4.87 5.52 -1.74
C HIS A 159 5.40 6.84 -2.31
N LEU A 160 5.09 7.98 -1.70
CA LEU A 160 5.69 9.25 -2.06
C LEU A 160 7.22 9.23 -1.89
N ALA A 161 7.73 8.72 -0.76
CA ALA A 161 9.16 8.60 -0.53
C ALA A 161 9.85 7.74 -1.61
N ARG A 162 9.27 6.59 -1.93
CA ARG A 162 9.76 5.70 -2.98
C ARG A 162 9.67 6.31 -4.37
N TYR A 163 8.58 7.01 -4.67
CA TYR A 163 8.42 7.75 -5.92
C TYR A 163 9.52 8.80 -6.11
N LEU A 164 9.72 9.67 -5.12
CA LEU A 164 10.76 10.70 -5.17
C LEU A 164 12.17 10.10 -5.27
N TYR A 165 12.39 8.95 -4.63
CA TYR A 165 13.65 8.23 -4.76
C TYR A 165 13.85 7.65 -6.16
N SER A 166 12.80 7.06 -6.73
CA SER A 166 12.83 6.48 -8.08
C SER A 166 13.16 7.49 -9.17
N LEU A 167 12.83 8.77 -8.96
CA LEU A 167 13.21 9.84 -9.91
C LEU A 167 14.72 10.07 -9.99
N LYS A 168 15.49 9.57 -9.00
CA LYS A 168 16.97 9.65 -9.00
C LYS A 168 17.62 8.52 -9.82
N GLY A 169 16.89 7.46 -10.14
CA GLY A 169 17.39 6.32 -10.94
C GLY A 169 18.35 5.38 -10.22
N ASP A 170 18.48 5.48 -8.89
CA ASP A 170 19.36 4.60 -8.10
C ASP A 170 18.61 3.31 -7.70
N GLU A 171 18.84 2.23 -8.44
CA GLU A 171 18.18 0.93 -8.24
C GLU A 171 18.68 0.21 -6.98
N GLU A 172 19.96 0.28 -6.68
CA GLU A 172 20.57 -0.41 -5.52
C GLU A 172 20.10 0.19 -4.21
N GLY A 173 19.94 1.50 -4.21
CA GLY A 173 19.46 2.25 -3.07
C GLY A 173 17.95 2.33 -2.92
N PHE A 174 17.12 1.64 -3.71
CA PHE A 174 15.67 1.72 -3.59
C PHE A 174 15.19 1.34 -2.17
N PRO A 175 14.49 2.24 -1.43
CA PRO A 175 14.17 2.03 -0.02
C PRO A 175 13.02 1.03 0.15
N VAL A 176 13.26 -0.04 0.89
CA VAL A 176 12.29 -1.10 1.16
C VAL A 176 11.81 -1.07 2.61
N SER A 177 12.74 -0.96 3.58
CA SER A 177 12.44 -0.92 5.02
C SER A 177 12.11 0.50 5.51
N ASP A 178 11.52 0.60 6.71
CA ASP A 178 11.25 1.88 7.38
C ASP A 178 12.57 2.64 7.65
N GLU A 179 13.62 1.93 8.05
CA GLU A 179 14.95 2.51 8.30
C GLU A 179 15.55 3.12 7.02
N GLU A 180 15.48 2.39 5.89
CA GLU A 180 15.94 2.89 4.59
C GLU A 180 15.12 4.10 4.12
N LEU A 181 13.79 4.08 4.32
CA LEU A 181 12.93 5.22 4.00
C LEU A 181 13.30 6.45 4.81
N LEU A 182 13.47 6.30 6.12
CA LEU A 182 13.84 7.41 7.00
C LEU A 182 15.23 7.97 6.67
N SER A 183 16.21 7.10 6.41
CA SER A 183 17.59 7.54 6.11
C SER A 183 17.73 8.27 4.77
N ARG A 184 16.87 7.95 3.78
CA ARG A 184 16.96 8.44 2.40
C ARG A 184 15.95 9.52 2.05
N SER A 185 14.98 9.79 2.93
CA SER A 185 13.96 10.82 2.72
C SER A 185 14.46 12.23 3.07
N PRO A 186 14.01 13.27 2.35
CA PRO A 186 14.15 14.65 2.79
C PRO A 186 13.58 14.87 4.18
N GLU A 187 14.05 15.89 4.89
CA GLU A 187 13.73 16.11 6.31
C GLU A 187 12.21 16.22 6.57
N ASP A 188 11.51 17.04 5.80
CA ASP A 188 10.05 17.22 5.92
C ASP A 188 9.26 15.90 5.73
N LEU A 189 9.68 15.08 4.79
CA LEU A 189 9.06 13.77 4.55
C LEU A 189 9.45 12.76 5.63
N ARG A 190 10.69 12.83 6.13
CA ARG A 190 11.21 11.97 7.21
C ARG A 190 10.44 12.19 8.51
N GLU A 191 10.20 13.43 8.88
CA GLU A 191 9.47 13.76 10.11
C GLU A 191 8.03 13.25 10.05
N LEU A 192 7.34 13.41 8.92
CA LEU A 192 6.01 12.86 8.72
C LEU A 192 6.01 11.32 8.75
N LEU A 193 6.97 10.67 8.09
CA LEU A 193 7.12 9.21 8.15
C LEU A 193 7.32 8.71 9.57
N LYS A 194 8.21 9.33 10.37
CA LYS A 194 8.42 8.98 11.80
C LYS A 194 7.10 9.05 12.56
N LYS A 195 6.40 10.19 12.44
CA LYS A 195 5.10 10.41 13.09
C LYS A 195 4.11 9.28 12.74
N LEU A 196 3.97 8.93 11.46
CA LEU A 196 3.05 7.89 11.01
C LEU A 196 3.46 6.48 11.46
N ILE A 197 4.77 6.16 11.49
CA ILE A 197 5.29 4.90 12.03
C ILE A 197 4.95 4.76 13.53
N GLU A 198 5.08 5.85 14.31
CA GLU A 198 4.71 5.87 15.73
C GLU A 198 3.19 5.73 15.91
N MET A 199 2.39 6.47 15.15
CA MET A 199 0.92 6.39 15.19
C MET A 199 0.40 4.98 14.90
N ARG A 200 1.02 4.22 13.97
CA ARG A 200 0.65 2.82 13.69
C ARG A 200 0.85 1.88 14.88
N ARG A 201 1.70 2.23 15.84
CA ARG A 201 2.08 1.39 17.00
C ARG A 201 1.27 1.66 18.27
N ARG A 202 0.39 2.65 18.23
CA ARG A 202 -0.44 3.06 19.36
C ARG A 202 -1.85 3.43 18.93
N GLU A 203 -2.73 3.60 19.89
CA GLU A 203 -4.01 4.25 19.64
C GLU A 203 -3.80 5.73 19.27
N THR A 204 -4.53 6.17 18.27
CA THR A 204 -4.43 7.53 17.73
C THR A 204 -5.77 8.24 17.94
N ARG A 205 -5.71 9.48 18.49
CA ARG A 205 -6.89 10.34 18.67
C ARG A 205 -7.36 10.87 17.32
N THR A 206 -8.67 11.04 17.16
CA THR A 206 -9.28 11.55 15.92
C THR A 206 -8.69 12.87 15.46
N GLU A 207 -8.49 13.82 16.38
CA GLU A 207 -7.88 15.14 16.06
C GLU A 207 -6.44 15.03 15.56
N GLU A 208 -5.64 14.15 16.18
CA GLU A 208 -4.27 13.89 15.76
C GLU A 208 -4.22 13.24 14.38
N LEU A 209 -5.13 12.30 14.11
CA LEU A 209 -5.26 11.64 12.82
C LEU A 209 -5.67 12.63 11.73
N ARG A 210 -6.68 13.50 12.01
CA ARG A 210 -7.09 14.56 11.10
C ARG A 210 -5.91 15.43 10.70
N LYS A 211 -5.17 15.92 11.69
CA LYS A 211 -3.98 16.75 11.45
C LYS A 211 -2.92 16.03 10.61
N ALA A 212 -2.71 14.73 10.86
CA ALA A 212 -1.77 13.93 10.06
C ALA A 212 -2.24 13.76 8.61
N ILE A 213 -3.55 13.63 8.35
CA ILE A 213 -4.12 13.59 7.00
C ILE A 213 -3.89 14.94 6.30
N GLU A 214 -4.21 16.05 6.94
CA GLU A 214 -4.01 17.40 6.39
C GLU A 214 -2.53 17.66 6.05
N GLU A 215 -1.61 17.34 6.97
CA GLU A 215 -0.17 17.42 6.74
C GLU A 215 0.29 16.55 5.57
N SER A 216 -0.29 15.36 5.42
CA SER A 216 0.05 14.43 4.32
C SER A 216 -0.45 14.97 2.98
N ILE A 217 -1.69 15.48 2.90
CA ILE A 217 -2.23 16.11 1.70
C ILE A 217 -1.36 17.29 1.27
N GLU A 218 -1.01 18.17 2.21
CA GLU A 218 -0.14 19.32 1.96
C GLU A 218 1.22 18.90 1.41
N LEU A 219 1.85 17.91 2.05
CA LEU A 219 3.17 17.42 1.65
C LEU A 219 3.13 16.77 0.26
N ILE A 220 2.12 15.90 0.01
CA ILE A 220 1.95 15.22 -1.27
C ILE A 220 1.74 16.24 -2.38
N ALA A 221 0.80 17.17 -2.21
CA ALA A 221 0.51 18.21 -3.21
C ALA A 221 1.77 19.04 -3.51
N ARG A 222 2.46 19.53 -2.49
CA ARG A 222 3.69 20.32 -2.65
C ARG A 222 4.81 19.56 -3.33
N LYS A 223 5.04 18.27 -2.98
CA LYS A 223 6.11 17.45 -3.58
C LYS A 223 5.81 17.05 -5.03
N LEU A 224 4.54 16.98 -5.39
CA LEU A 224 4.11 16.63 -6.75
C LEU A 224 3.80 17.88 -7.62
N GLY A 225 3.89 19.10 -7.07
CA GLY A 225 3.60 20.34 -7.77
C GLY A 225 2.11 20.51 -8.08
N LEU A 226 1.23 20.02 -7.18
CA LEU A 226 -0.23 20.08 -7.34
C LEU A 226 -0.83 21.14 -6.42
N GLU A 227 -1.91 21.74 -6.86
CA GLU A 227 -2.87 22.39 -5.98
C GLU A 227 -3.66 21.35 -5.20
N LYS A 228 -4.14 21.67 -3.99
CA LYS A 228 -4.79 20.69 -3.12
C LYS A 228 -6.27 21.00 -2.90
N THR A 229 -7.03 19.94 -2.75
CA THR A 229 -8.35 19.94 -2.11
C THR A 229 -8.16 19.49 -0.67
N GLY A 230 -8.56 20.30 0.30
CA GLY A 230 -8.48 19.93 1.72
C GLY A 230 -9.61 18.98 2.11
N ILE A 231 -9.46 18.31 3.25
CA ILE A 231 -10.51 17.37 3.72
C ILE A 231 -11.73 18.07 4.34
N GLU A 232 -11.63 19.33 4.66
CA GLU A 232 -12.73 20.14 5.20
C GLU A 232 -13.95 20.19 4.27
N VAL A 233 -13.76 20.02 2.97
CA VAL A 233 -14.86 19.93 1.99
C VAL A 233 -15.70 18.67 2.15
N LEU A 234 -15.15 17.64 2.80
CA LEU A 234 -15.83 16.37 3.09
C LEU A 234 -16.64 16.42 4.38
N ASP A 235 -16.36 17.35 5.29
CA ASP A 235 -17.02 17.38 6.61
C ASP A 235 -18.55 17.52 6.49
N SER A 236 -19.03 18.32 5.54
CA SER A 236 -20.47 18.48 5.29
C SER A 236 -21.13 17.26 4.63
N LEU A 237 -20.34 16.29 4.19
CA LEU A 237 -20.78 15.08 3.48
C LEU A 237 -20.58 13.82 4.33
N ALA A 238 -19.94 13.92 5.49
CA ALA A 238 -19.46 12.79 6.30
C ALA A 238 -20.53 11.73 6.58
N ASP A 239 -21.72 12.16 7.04
CA ASP A 239 -22.82 11.24 7.38
C ASP A 239 -23.40 10.44 6.20
N LYS A 240 -23.05 10.80 4.98
CA LYS A 240 -23.55 10.21 3.73
C LYS A 240 -22.47 9.52 2.93
N LEU A 241 -21.22 9.59 3.38
CA LEU A 241 -20.07 9.12 2.65
C LEU A 241 -20.04 7.59 2.59
N LEU A 242 -19.89 7.04 1.39
CA LEU A 242 -19.78 5.60 1.15
C LEU A 242 -18.39 5.23 0.65
N ALA A 243 -17.78 6.07 -0.18
CA ALA A 243 -16.45 5.84 -0.71
C ALA A 243 -15.72 7.15 -1.01
N VAL A 244 -14.38 7.13 -0.90
CA VAL A 244 -13.49 8.25 -1.24
C VAL A 244 -12.34 7.73 -2.10
N VAL A 245 -12.13 8.38 -3.23
CA VAL A 245 -10.97 8.15 -4.09
C VAL A 245 -10.20 9.47 -4.22
N ALA A 246 -8.91 9.46 -3.91
CA ALA A 246 -8.04 10.59 -4.22
C ALA A 246 -7.47 10.41 -5.62
N CYS A 247 -7.48 11.48 -6.41
CA CYS A 247 -7.00 11.50 -7.78
C CYS A 247 -6.06 12.69 -8.02
N GLU A 248 -5.18 12.52 -8.99
CA GLU A 248 -4.51 13.63 -9.65
C GLU A 248 -5.26 13.96 -10.94
N GLU A 249 -5.72 15.18 -11.06
CA GLU A 249 -6.38 15.70 -12.26
C GLU A 249 -5.79 17.05 -12.64
N ASP A 250 -5.21 17.13 -13.85
CA ASP A 250 -4.45 18.30 -14.30
C ASP A 250 -3.34 18.67 -13.28
N THR A 251 -3.48 19.82 -12.64
CA THR A 251 -2.58 20.35 -11.60
C THR A 251 -3.16 20.23 -10.19
N TRP A 252 -4.18 19.39 -9.97
CA TRP A 252 -4.90 19.31 -8.72
C TRP A 252 -4.84 17.89 -8.10
N LEU A 253 -4.73 17.86 -6.78
CA LEU A 253 -5.15 16.74 -5.97
C LEU A 253 -6.64 16.93 -5.66
N VAL A 254 -7.48 16.05 -6.19
CA VAL A 254 -8.94 16.09 -6.04
C VAL A 254 -9.45 14.86 -5.30
N PHE A 255 -10.63 14.99 -4.67
CA PHE A 255 -11.35 13.84 -4.16
C PHE A 255 -12.59 13.55 -5.00
N ARG A 256 -12.81 12.30 -5.32
CA ARG A 256 -14.07 11.80 -5.88
C ARG A 256 -14.76 10.97 -4.82
N VAL A 257 -16.03 11.23 -4.59
CA VAL A 257 -16.78 10.61 -3.50
C VAL A 257 -18.09 10.00 -3.99
N GLU A 258 -18.47 8.90 -3.38
CA GLU A 258 -19.81 8.32 -3.52
C GLU A 258 -20.59 8.55 -2.24
N LEU A 259 -21.80 9.02 -2.37
CA LEU A 259 -22.67 9.44 -1.26
C LEU A 259 -24.03 8.75 -1.35
N MET A 260 -24.62 8.42 -0.20
CA MET A 260 -26.03 8.08 -0.10
C MET A 260 -26.86 9.38 0.00
N SER A 261 -27.83 9.55 -0.88
CA SER A 261 -28.75 10.68 -0.83
C SER A 261 -30.20 10.19 -0.76
N THR A 262 -31.14 11.07 -0.49
CA THR A 262 -32.59 10.76 -0.47
C THR A 262 -33.13 10.29 -1.82
N THR A 263 -32.41 10.61 -2.90
CA THR A 263 -32.76 10.23 -4.29
C THR A 263 -31.94 9.06 -4.82
N GLY A 264 -31.09 8.43 -3.98
CA GLY A 264 -30.21 7.32 -4.34
C GLY A 264 -28.72 7.67 -4.26
N LEU A 265 -27.88 6.92 -4.96
CA LEU A 265 -26.42 7.15 -5.01
C LEU A 265 -26.11 8.42 -5.78
N LYS A 266 -25.23 9.23 -5.21
CA LYS A 266 -24.71 10.44 -5.81
C LYS A 266 -23.18 10.41 -5.83
N ARG A 267 -22.57 10.83 -6.94
CA ARG A 267 -21.12 10.86 -7.11
C ARG A 267 -20.66 12.27 -7.38
N LEU A 268 -19.69 12.74 -6.59
CA LEU A 268 -19.18 14.09 -6.69
C LEU A 268 -17.65 14.05 -6.88
N ARG A 269 -17.18 15.00 -7.67
CA ARG A 269 -15.79 15.43 -7.76
C ARG A 269 -15.62 16.71 -6.97
N LEU A 270 -14.68 16.72 -6.04
CA LEU A 270 -14.35 17.85 -5.17
C LEU A 270 -12.99 18.40 -5.58
N ARG A 271 -12.95 19.67 -6.00
CA ARG A 271 -11.75 20.38 -6.43
C ARG A 271 -11.69 21.76 -5.75
N GLY A 272 -10.73 21.94 -4.85
CA GLY A 272 -10.74 23.10 -3.97
C GLY A 272 -12.05 23.16 -3.16
N SER A 273 -12.79 24.24 -3.28
CA SER A 273 -14.13 24.41 -2.69
C SER A 273 -15.29 24.02 -3.62
N GLU A 274 -15.00 23.59 -4.84
CA GLU A 274 -16.02 23.26 -5.84
C GLU A 274 -16.40 21.78 -5.77
N ALA A 275 -17.72 21.51 -5.86
CA ALA A 275 -18.29 20.16 -5.97
C ALA A 275 -19.06 20.05 -7.29
N THR A 276 -18.68 19.08 -8.12
CA THR A 276 -19.34 18.79 -9.41
C THR A 276 -19.79 17.35 -9.46
N GLU A 277 -20.97 17.09 -10.02
CA GLU A 277 -21.48 15.75 -10.22
C GLU A 277 -20.71 15.02 -11.33
N VAL A 278 -20.40 13.72 -11.12
CA VAL A 278 -19.65 12.89 -12.06
C VAL A 278 -20.32 11.52 -12.22
N GLU A 279 -20.07 10.86 -13.35
CA GLU A 279 -20.63 9.53 -13.64
C GLU A 279 -19.94 8.41 -12.85
N ASP A 280 -18.63 8.56 -12.61
CA ASP A 280 -17.80 7.55 -11.93
C ASP A 280 -16.83 8.21 -10.94
N ILE A 281 -16.57 7.52 -9.83
CA ILE A 281 -15.56 7.94 -8.85
C ILE A 281 -14.15 7.46 -9.21
N LEU A 282 -14.00 6.50 -10.12
CA LEU A 282 -12.67 6.04 -10.53
C LEU A 282 -11.91 7.15 -11.26
N CYS A 283 -10.62 7.26 -10.93
CA CYS A 283 -9.74 8.20 -11.61
C CYS A 283 -9.55 7.77 -13.08
N ASN A 284 -9.84 8.64 -14.04
CA ASN A 284 -9.44 8.43 -15.42
C ASN A 284 -7.91 8.49 -15.51
N GLN A 285 -7.29 7.32 -15.45
CA GLN A 285 -5.84 7.19 -15.49
C GLN A 285 -5.41 6.81 -16.91
N ASN A 286 -5.19 7.81 -17.75
CA ASN A 286 -4.45 7.63 -19.00
C ASN A 286 -2.97 7.37 -18.76
#